data_5ea5159342cc843d065a98b2c56638f8
#
_entry.id   5ea5159342cc843d065a98b2c56638f8
#
_cell.length_a   1.000
_cell.length_b   1.000
_cell.length_c   1.000
_cell.angle_alpha   90.00
_cell.angle_beta   90.00
_cell.angle_gamma   90.00
#
_symmetry.space_group_name_H-M   'P 1'
#
loop_
_entity.id
_entity.type
_entity.pdbx_description
1 polymer ?
#
loop_
_entity_poly.entity_id
_entity_poly.type
_entity_poly.pdbx_seq_one_letter_code
_entity_poly.pdbx_strand_id
1 'polypeptide(L)'
;MYYLQDIQLFSQEEANADFANILADMKCEDRKFYFFHIELKETHEQVGSIGYTVVDNTPRGKIVHAGYFIYPKFWSEGYVTEAFKKVLEYAFTENDVYRVTTGCLAENIGSEKVMIKCGLIKEAEHLDWEWHDGKMKTRLEYRLLKNEWQGQQ
;
A
#
# COMPACT_ATOMS: atom_id res chain seq x y z
N MET A 1 -0.45 12.92 -10.60
CA MET A 1 0.00 11.84 -9.70
C MET A 1 1.52 11.91 -9.50
N TYR A 2 1.97 12.82 -8.64
CA TYR A 2 3.40 13.11 -8.50
C TYR A 2 4.24 11.91 -7.98
N TYR A 3 3.74 11.18 -7.00
CA TYR A 3 4.44 10.04 -6.40
C TYR A 3 3.94 8.64 -6.85
N LEU A 4 3.15 8.56 -7.91
CA LEU A 4 2.50 7.33 -8.36
C LEU A 4 2.80 7.03 -9.83
N GLN A 5 4.03 7.28 -10.28
CA GLN A 5 4.40 7.08 -11.69
C GLN A 5 4.35 5.62 -12.14
N ASP A 6 4.65 4.70 -11.23
CA ASP A 6 4.65 3.25 -11.45
C ASP A 6 3.26 2.66 -11.69
N ILE A 7 2.19 3.38 -11.31
CA ILE A 7 0.80 2.98 -11.54
C ILE A 7 0.05 3.90 -12.50
N GLN A 8 0.76 4.73 -13.26
CA GLN A 8 0.13 5.56 -14.30
C GLN A 8 -0.34 4.69 -15.46
N LEU A 9 -1.60 4.87 -15.82
CA LEU A 9 -2.22 4.29 -17.00
C LEU A 9 -2.31 5.37 -18.08
N PHE A 10 -1.83 5.06 -19.27
CA PHE A 10 -1.71 6.02 -20.35
C PHE A 10 -2.90 6.02 -21.31
N SER A 11 -3.80 5.03 -21.17
CA SER A 11 -5.02 4.95 -21.98
C SER A 11 -6.21 4.42 -21.19
N GLN A 12 -7.42 4.73 -21.69
CA GLN A 12 -8.66 4.18 -21.11
C GLN A 12 -8.75 2.65 -21.31
N GLU A 13 -8.14 2.14 -22.37
CA GLU A 13 -8.11 0.71 -22.66
C GLU A 13 -7.26 -0.04 -21.63
N GLU A 14 -6.09 0.49 -21.28
CA GLU A 14 -5.25 -0.07 -20.20
C GLU A 14 -5.98 -0.06 -18.87
N ALA A 15 -6.64 1.05 -18.53
CA ALA A 15 -7.41 1.17 -17.30
C ALA A 15 -8.56 0.15 -17.23
N ASN A 16 -9.26 -0.07 -18.35
CA ASN A 16 -10.35 -1.04 -18.42
C ASN A 16 -9.82 -2.48 -18.34
N ALA A 17 -8.68 -2.78 -18.95
CA ALA A 17 -8.05 -4.10 -18.89
C ALA A 17 -7.59 -4.43 -17.47
N ASP A 18 -6.92 -3.50 -16.80
CA ASP A 18 -6.48 -3.64 -15.40
C ASP A 18 -7.67 -3.84 -14.47
N PHE A 19 -8.71 -3.05 -14.63
CA PHE A 19 -9.94 -3.19 -13.84
C PHE A 19 -10.61 -4.55 -14.04
N ALA A 20 -10.69 -5.03 -15.28
CA ALA A 20 -11.24 -6.36 -15.58
C ALA A 20 -10.41 -7.49 -14.95
N ASN A 21 -9.08 -7.37 -14.96
CA ASN A 21 -8.18 -8.32 -14.31
C ASN A 21 -8.37 -8.35 -12.79
N ILE A 22 -8.51 -7.19 -12.14
CA ILE A 22 -8.77 -7.09 -10.71
C ILE A 22 -10.14 -7.70 -10.36
N LEU A 23 -11.19 -7.44 -11.15
CA LEU A 23 -12.51 -8.03 -10.94
C LEU A 23 -12.51 -9.55 -11.12
N ALA A 24 -11.75 -10.07 -12.09
CA ALA A 24 -11.60 -11.51 -12.27
C ALA A 24 -10.87 -12.15 -11.08
N ASP A 25 -9.79 -11.52 -10.61
CA ASP A 25 -9.02 -11.97 -9.45
C ASP A 25 -9.86 -12.03 -8.16
N MET A 26 -10.78 -11.08 -7.97
CA MET A 26 -11.68 -11.06 -6.80
C MET A 26 -12.57 -12.31 -6.66
N LYS A 27 -12.75 -13.07 -7.74
CA LYS A 27 -13.54 -14.30 -7.78
C LYS A 27 -12.69 -15.56 -7.66
N CYS A 28 -11.36 -15.42 -7.63
CA CYS A 28 -10.43 -16.55 -7.53
C CYS A 28 -10.24 -16.97 -6.07
N GLU A 29 -10.04 -18.29 -5.83
CA GLU A 29 -9.64 -18.79 -4.51
C GLU A 29 -8.25 -18.28 -4.10
N ASP A 30 -7.32 -18.17 -5.06
CA ASP A 30 -5.96 -17.62 -4.90
C ASP A 30 -5.90 -16.12 -5.23
N ARG A 31 -6.79 -15.36 -4.64
CA ARG A 31 -6.87 -13.91 -4.86
C ARG A 31 -5.54 -13.21 -4.56
N LYS A 32 -5.09 -12.35 -5.49
CA LYS A 32 -3.84 -11.59 -5.38
C LYS A 32 -4.03 -10.15 -4.96
N PHE A 33 -5.13 -9.50 -5.37
CA PHE A 33 -5.37 -8.07 -5.18
C PHE A 33 -6.41 -7.81 -4.10
N TYR A 34 -6.03 -7.07 -3.08
CA TYR A 34 -6.89 -6.65 -1.96
C TYR A 34 -6.87 -5.13 -1.89
N PHE A 35 -7.76 -4.47 -2.63
CA PHE A 35 -7.87 -3.02 -2.70
C PHE A 35 -9.17 -2.52 -2.07
N PHE A 36 -9.05 -1.44 -1.30
CA PHE A 36 -10.13 -0.85 -0.54
C PHE A 36 -10.20 0.65 -0.80
N HIS A 37 -11.41 1.19 -0.88
CA HIS A 37 -11.64 2.63 -0.85
C HIS A 37 -11.59 3.14 0.58
N ILE A 38 -11.05 4.36 0.75
CA ILE A 38 -11.11 5.10 2.00
C ILE A 38 -12.20 6.14 1.84
N GLU A 39 -13.24 6.08 2.66
CA GLU A 39 -14.38 6.98 2.64
C GLU A 39 -14.57 7.67 4.00
N LEU A 40 -15.03 8.91 3.97
CA LEU A 40 -15.51 9.58 5.18
C LEU A 40 -16.83 8.97 5.63
N LYS A 41 -16.93 8.59 6.90
CA LYS A 41 -18.14 7.93 7.46
C LYS A 41 -19.40 8.78 7.34
N GLU A 42 -19.27 10.09 7.49
CA GLU A 42 -20.40 11.02 7.54
C GLU A 42 -20.93 11.39 6.16
N THR A 43 -20.05 11.55 5.17
CA THR A 43 -20.40 12.07 3.85
C THR A 43 -20.34 11.01 2.75
N HIS A 44 -19.73 9.85 3.02
CA HIS A 44 -19.38 8.83 2.03
C HIS A 44 -18.48 9.35 0.90
N GLU A 45 -17.82 10.50 1.13
CA GLU A 45 -16.87 11.04 0.18
C GLU A 45 -15.61 10.17 0.14
N GLN A 46 -15.24 9.73 -1.05
CA GLN A 46 -13.99 8.98 -1.25
C GLN A 46 -12.79 9.90 -1.09
N VAL A 47 -11.90 9.58 -0.17
CA VAL A 47 -10.71 10.37 0.13
C VAL A 47 -9.41 9.75 -0.39
N GLY A 48 -9.44 8.49 -0.75
CA GLY A 48 -8.29 7.76 -1.26
C GLY A 48 -8.53 6.28 -1.42
N SER A 49 -7.47 5.53 -1.60
CA SER A 49 -7.50 4.07 -1.58
C SER A 49 -6.26 3.49 -0.94
N ILE A 50 -6.39 2.25 -0.50
CA ILE A 50 -5.32 1.49 0.15
C ILE A 50 -5.52 0.01 -0.15
N GLY A 51 -4.43 -0.74 -0.17
CA GLY A 51 -4.53 -2.17 -0.37
C GLY A 51 -3.18 -2.84 -0.42
N TYR A 52 -3.19 -4.10 -0.83
CA TYR A 52 -1.96 -4.85 -1.05
C TYR A 52 -2.13 -5.89 -2.15
N THR A 53 -0.99 -6.25 -2.73
CA THR A 53 -0.87 -7.34 -3.70
C THR A 53 -0.11 -8.49 -3.07
N VAL A 54 -0.59 -9.71 -3.24
CA VAL A 54 0.13 -10.92 -2.83
C VAL A 54 1.29 -11.13 -3.79
N VAL A 55 2.50 -11.10 -3.24
CA VAL A 55 3.75 -11.28 -4.00
C VAL A 55 4.17 -12.74 -4.00
N ASP A 56 3.97 -13.42 -2.86
CA ASP A 56 4.34 -14.82 -2.70
C ASP A 56 3.47 -15.52 -1.65
N ASN A 57 3.30 -16.84 -1.79
CA ASN A 57 2.64 -17.71 -0.83
C ASN A 57 3.67 -18.66 -0.23
N THR A 58 3.85 -18.59 1.07
CA THR A 58 4.82 -19.42 1.79
C THR A 58 4.13 -20.32 2.83
N PRO A 59 4.79 -21.38 3.33
CA PRO A 59 4.25 -22.19 4.44
C PRO A 59 4.00 -21.40 5.73
N ARG A 60 4.55 -20.19 5.86
CA ARG A 60 4.34 -19.30 7.00
C ARG A 60 3.21 -18.28 6.80
N GLY A 61 2.63 -18.21 5.63
CA GLY A 61 1.63 -17.25 5.22
C GLY A 61 2.07 -16.41 4.02
N LYS A 62 1.22 -15.49 3.61
CA LYS A 62 1.42 -14.64 2.43
C LYS A 62 2.47 -13.56 2.68
N ILE A 63 3.26 -13.27 1.65
CA ILE A 63 4.09 -12.07 1.56
C ILE A 63 3.35 -11.09 0.64
N VAL A 64 3.12 -9.87 1.13
CA VAL A 64 2.35 -8.87 0.38
C VAL A 64 3.08 -7.55 0.28
N HIS A 65 2.80 -6.82 -0.80
CA HIS A 65 3.26 -5.45 -0.98
C HIS A 65 2.09 -4.50 -0.89
N ALA A 66 2.11 -3.59 0.08
CA ALA A 66 1.06 -2.63 0.33
C ALA A 66 1.32 -1.30 -0.40
N GLY A 67 0.24 -0.67 -0.83
CA GLY A 67 0.26 0.66 -1.41
C GLY A 67 -0.98 1.45 -1.03
N TYR A 68 -0.86 2.77 -1.05
CA TYR A 68 -1.95 3.68 -0.75
C TYR A 68 -1.77 5.02 -1.43
N PHE A 69 -2.88 5.68 -1.68
CA PHE A 69 -2.88 7.09 -2.05
C PHE A 69 -4.04 7.81 -1.37
N ILE A 70 -3.90 9.12 -1.23
CA ILE A 70 -4.95 10.00 -0.73
C ILE A 70 -4.98 11.28 -1.57
N TYR A 71 -6.17 11.78 -1.85
CA TYR A 71 -6.32 13.04 -2.57
C TYR A 71 -5.69 14.20 -1.79
N PRO A 72 -5.00 15.13 -2.47
CA PRO A 72 -4.23 16.21 -1.81
C PRO A 72 -5.03 17.02 -0.79
N LYS A 73 -6.31 17.26 -1.05
CA LYS A 73 -7.20 18.01 -0.14
C LYS A 73 -7.42 17.36 1.23
N PHE A 74 -7.05 16.08 1.38
CA PHE A 74 -7.19 15.30 2.62
C PHE A 74 -5.85 14.94 3.26
N TRP A 75 -4.76 15.51 2.78
CA TRP A 75 -3.45 15.27 3.36
C TRP A 75 -3.39 15.76 4.82
N SER A 76 -2.56 15.09 5.62
CA SER A 76 -2.28 15.43 7.03
C SER A 76 -3.46 15.26 8.00
N GLU A 77 -4.60 14.72 7.57
CA GLU A 77 -5.78 14.47 8.42
C GLU A 77 -5.71 13.12 9.16
N GLY A 78 -4.73 12.26 8.86
CA GLY A 78 -4.55 10.97 9.52
C GLY A 78 -5.37 9.82 8.92
N TYR A 79 -6.20 10.04 7.90
CA TYR A 79 -7.07 9.04 7.29
C TYR A 79 -6.31 7.81 6.77
N VAL A 80 -5.18 8.01 6.09
CA VAL A 80 -4.37 6.89 5.60
C VAL A 80 -3.79 6.08 6.75
N THR A 81 -3.33 6.73 7.81
CA THR A 81 -2.78 6.05 8.98
C THR A 81 -3.84 5.17 9.64
N GLU A 82 -5.07 5.69 9.81
CA GLU A 82 -6.20 4.93 10.34
C GLU A 82 -6.56 3.73 9.45
N ALA A 83 -6.72 4.00 8.15
CA ALA A 83 -7.04 2.96 7.17
C ALA A 83 -5.96 1.89 7.09
N PHE A 84 -4.67 2.27 7.08
CA PHE A 84 -3.58 1.32 6.98
C PHE A 84 -3.49 0.42 8.22
N LYS A 85 -3.72 0.94 9.42
CA LYS A 85 -3.81 0.12 10.63
C LYS A 85 -4.92 -0.94 10.51
N LYS A 86 -6.07 -0.59 9.96
CA LYS A 86 -7.17 -1.54 9.72
C LYS A 86 -6.86 -2.57 8.64
N VAL A 87 -6.18 -2.18 7.58
CA VAL A 87 -5.72 -3.11 6.53
C VAL A 87 -4.68 -4.07 7.08
N LEU A 88 -3.75 -3.62 7.92
CA LEU A 88 -2.77 -4.48 8.59
C LEU A 88 -3.45 -5.48 9.54
N GLU A 89 -4.41 -5.02 10.35
CA GLU A 89 -5.21 -5.90 11.20
C GLU A 89 -5.88 -7.00 10.38
N TYR A 90 -6.62 -6.64 9.32
CA TYR A 90 -7.24 -7.60 8.42
C TYR A 90 -6.24 -8.56 7.77
N ALA A 91 -5.12 -8.05 7.27
CA ALA A 91 -4.09 -8.85 6.63
C ALA A 91 -3.52 -9.93 7.56
N PHE A 92 -3.21 -9.56 8.80
CA PHE A 92 -2.59 -10.47 9.76
C PHE A 92 -3.57 -11.39 10.49
N THR A 93 -4.82 -10.99 10.67
CA THR A 93 -5.83 -11.78 11.41
C THR A 93 -6.72 -12.63 10.51
N GLU A 94 -7.14 -12.09 9.36
CA GLU A 94 -8.16 -12.70 8.50
C GLU A 94 -7.60 -13.29 7.20
N ASN A 95 -6.46 -12.78 6.70
CA ASN A 95 -5.97 -13.13 5.37
C ASN A 95 -4.64 -13.89 5.36
N ASP A 96 -4.23 -14.43 6.50
CA ASP A 96 -3.01 -15.22 6.66
C ASP A 96 -1.74 -14.57 6.05
N VAL A 97 -1.60 -13.27 6.22
CA VAL A 97 -0.39 -12.56 5.84
C VAL A 97 0.68 -12.76 6.91
N TYR A 98 1.88 -13.10 6.48
CA TYR A 98 3.06 -13.25 7.34
C TYR A 98 3.94 -12.00 7.33
N ARG A 99 4.08 -11.35 6.15
CA ARG A 99 4.96 -10.20 5.93
C ARG A 99 4.28 -9.16 5.04
N VAL A 100 4.25 -7.94 5.50
CA VAL A 100 3.87 -6.76 4.71
C VAL A 100 5.12 -5.96 4.37
N THR A 101 5.28 -5.59 3.09
CA THR A 101 6.30 -4.65 2.60
C THR A 101 5.63 -3.44 1.99
N THR A 102 6.30 -2.32 2.01
CA THR A 102 5.90 -1.09 1.31
C THR A 102 7.11 -0.16 1.20
N GLY A 103 7.00 0.89 0.42
CA GLY A 103 8.09 1.85 0.28
C GLY A 103 7.62 3.18 -0.28
N CYS A 104 8.51 4.16 -0.27
CA CYS A 104 8.28 5.47 -0.86
C CYS A 104 9.60 6.13 -1.26
N LEU A 105 9.50 7.19 -2.06
CA LEU A 105 10.64 8.09 -2.26
C LEU A 105 11.06 8.74 -0.94
N ALA A 106 12.36 8.87 -0.71
CA ALA A 106 12.91 9.47 0.52
C ALA A 106 12.41 10.91 0.76
N GLU A 107 12.08 11.62 -0.30
CA GLU A 107 11.52 12.97 -0.21
C GLU A 107 10.02 13.00 0.13
N ASN A 108 9.32 11.85 0.07
CA ASN A 108 7.92 11.73 0.45
C ASN A 108 7.76 11.53 1.96
N ILE A 109 8.10 12.56 2.71
CA ILE A 109 8.06 12.56 4.19
C ILE A 109 6.66 12.19 4.73
N GLY A 110 5.60 12.56 4.01
CA GLY A 110 4.22 12.24 4.40
C GLY A 110 3.98 10.73 4.42
N SER A 111 4.41 10.03 3.37
CA SER A 111 4.29 8.57 3.28
C SER A 111 5.16 7.86 4.31
N GLU A 112 6.41 8.30 4.50
CA GLU A 112 7.29 7.72 5.52
C GLU A 112 6.69 7.83 6.93
N LYS A 113 6.13 9.00 7.29
CA LYS A 113 5.45 9.19 8.59
C LYS A 113 4.25 8.24 8.77
N VAL A 114 3.49 7.96 7.71
CA VAL A 114 2.39 6.98 7.77
C VAL A 114 2.92 5.60 8.11
N MET A 115 3.96 5.14 7.40
CA MET A 115 4.57 3.82 7.64
C MET A 115 5.08 3.69 9.08
N ILE A 116 5.80 4.67 9.59
CA ILE A 116 6.31 4.69 10.97
C ILE A 116 5.16 4.66 11.98
N LYS A 117 4.12 5.47 11.80
CA LYS A 117 2.94 5.52 12.69
C LYS A 117 2.12 4.22 12.68
N CYS A 118 2.22 3.44 11.61
CA CYS A 118 1.60 2.12 11.52
C CYS A 118 2.49 0.99 12.05
N GLY A 119 3.65 1.32 12.62
CA GLY A 119 4.56 0.36 13.24
C GLY A 119 5.48 -0.38 12.28
N LEU A 120 5.54 0.06 11.00
CA LEU A 120 6.48 -0.53 10.05
C LEU A 120 7.91 -0.12 10.38
N ILE A 121 8.85 -1.01 10.08
CA ILE A 121 10.27 -0.86 10.38
C ILE A 121 11.02 -0.68 9.06
N LYS A 122 11.89 0.34 9.01
CA LYS A 122 12.75 0.57 7.85
C LYS A 122 13.71 -0.60 7.66
N GLU A 123 13.74 -1.16 6.47
CA GLU A 123 14.55 -2.33 6.13
C GLU A 123 15.68 -1.99 5.18
N ALA A 124 15.45 -1.06 4.24
CA ALA A 124 16.45 -0.67 3.27
C ALA A 124 16.31 0.79 2.82
N GLU A 125 17.40 1.30 2.29
CA GLU A 125 17.49 2.57 1.59
C GLU A 125 18.30 2.35 0.31
N HIS A 126 17.66 2.58 -0.83
CA HIS A 126 18.23 2.38 -2.15
C HIS A 126 18.58 3.74 -2.76
N LEU A 127 19.86 4.06 -2.80
CA LEU A 127 20.34 5.31 -3.39
C LEU A 127 20.21 5.25 -4.92
N ASP A 128 19.77 6.36 -5.52
CA ASP A 128 19.60 6.49 -6.98
C ASP A 128 18.87 5.30 -7.62
N TRP A 129 17.76 4.90 -6.99
CA TRP A 129 17.02 3.69 -7.32
C TRP A 129 16.09 3.85 -8.53
N GLU A 130 15.39 4.97 -8.61
CA GLU A 130 14.40 5.19 -9.64
C GLU A 130 14.46 6.59 -10.25
N TRP A 131 14.16 6.67 -11.54
CA TRP A 131 14.06 7.95 -12.24
C TRP A 131 12.70 8.59 -11.99
N HIS A 132 12.71 9.77 -11.41
CA HIS A 132 11.50 10.51 -11.11
C HIS A 132 11.74 12.02 -11.19
N ASP A 133 10.89 12.74 -11.93
CA ASP A 133 10.94 14.18 -12.06
C ASP A 133 12.33 14.70 -12.50
N GLY A 134 12.88 14.10 -13.57
CA GLY A 134 14.11 14.53 -14.21
C GLY A 134 15.40 14.19 -13.46
N LYS A 135 15.36 13.34 -12.43
CA LYS A 135 16.56 12.90 -11.69
C LYS A 135 16.35 11.52 -11.04
N MET A 136 17.47 10.90 -10.69
CA MET A 136 17.47 9.70 -9.87
C MET A 136 17.06 10.03 -8.45
N LYS A 137 16.23 9.18 -7.85
CA LYS A 137 15.69 9.34 -6.50
C LYS A 137 16.02 8.14 -5.63
N THR A 138 16.24 8.43 -4.36
CA THR A 138 16.40 7.42 -3.31
C THR A 138 15.05 6.86 -2.90
N ARG A 139 14.95 5.53 -2.76
CA ARG A 139 13.77 4.82 -2.28
C ARG A 139 14.00 4.26 -0.90
N LEU A 140 13.02 4.39 -0.03
CA LEU A 140 12.98 3.79 1.29
C LEU A 140 12.05 2.58 1.26
N GLU A 141 12.51 1.45 1.82
CA GLU A 141 11.70 0.24 1.98
C GLU A 141 11.43 -0.02 3.45
N TYR A 142 10.18 -0.36 3.73
CA TYR A 142 9.67 -0.66 5.06
C TYR A 142 8.98 -2.01 5.08
N ARG A 143 9.03 -2.70 6.22
CA ARG A 143 8.36 -3.99 6.42
C ARG A 143 7.72 -4.10 7.78
N LEU A 144 6.76 -5.03 7.92
CA LEU A 144 6.19 -5.46 9.18
C LEU A 144 5.92 -6.96 9.12
N LEU A 145 6.44 -7.70 10.09
CA LEU A 145 6.17 -9.13 10.25
C LEU A 145 4.99 -9.34 11.20
N LYS A 146 4.26 -10.44 11.03
CA LYS A 146 3.10 -10.79 11.87
C LYS A 146 3.42 -10.80 13.37
N ASN A 147 4.56 -11.37 13.77
CA ASN A 147 4.99 -11.41 15.17
C ASN A 147 5.38 -10.04 15.72
N GLU A 148 5.96 -9.16 14.89
CA GLU A 148 6.27 -7.78 15.28
C GLU A 148 5.00 -6.97 15.49
N TRP A 149 4.02 -7.12 14.58
CA TRP A 149 2.71 -6.50 14.72
C TRP A 149 1.99 -6.95 16.01
N GLN A 150 2.01 -8.26 16.31
CA GLN A 150 1.43 -8.82 17.53
C GLN A 150 2.10 -8.25 18.80
N GLY A 151 3.40 -8.01 18.76
CA GLY A 151 4.13 -7.41 19.88
C GLY A 151 3.86 -5.92 20.10
N GLN A 152 3.16 -5.26 19.18
CA GLN A 152 2.79 -3.83 19.26
C GLN A 152 1.35 -3.61 19.78
N GLN A 153 0.55 -4.68 20.02
CA GLN A 153 -0.86 -4.63 20.44
C GLN A 153 -1.06 -4.49 21.98
#